data_72de5df074ca20128bfc9ffb2b7d3b39
#
_entry.id   72de5df074ca20128bfc9ffb2b7d3b39
#
_cell.length_a   1.000
_cell.length_b   1.000
_cell.length_c   1.000
_cell.angle_alpha   90.00
_cell.angle_beta   90.00
_cell.angle_gamma   90.00
#
_symmetry.space_group_name_H-M   'P 1'
#
loop_
_entity.id
_entity.type
_entity.pdbx_description
1 polymer ?
#
loop_
_entity_poly.entity_id
_entity_poly.type
_entity_poly.pdbx_seq_one_letter_code
_entity_poly.pdbx_strand_id
1 'polypeptide(L)'
;TKTLYNGSDSVRAGKFSFRLAVSKDINYADAPGLITLYAANHDKTVLAHGMCDAFNVGGSELAKNDSIGPSIYCYLNTPSFVNGGNVNPTPFFVAEVRDKDGINATGSGIGHDLQLIIDGDVNKTYNLNNNFTYDFGTYTSGSTYYSIPELEAGPHQLQFRAWDIQNNSSTATLTFNVVKNLKPSFDLGVTENPAKLSLIHISEP
;
A
#
# COMPACT_ATOMS: atom_id res chain seq x y z
N THR A 1 -9.29 -2.07 -16.45
CA THR A 1 -9.47 -0.95 -15.52
C THR A 1 -8.39 -1.06 -14.45
N LYS A 2 -7.71 0.06 -14.12
CA LYS A 2 -6.69 0.10 -13.06
C LYS A 2 -7.20 0.99 -11.94
N THR A 3 -6.98 0.59 -10.70
CA THR A 3 -7.30 1.39 -9.53
C THR A 3 -6.26 2.48 -9.36
N LEU A 4 -6.67 3.75 -9.38
CA LEU A 4 -5.79 4.89 -9.16
C LEU A 4 -5.62 5.20 -7.67
N TYR A 5 -6.66 4.99 -6.89
CA TYR A 5 -6.68 5.28 -5.48
C TYR A 5 -7.69 4.37 -4.76
N ASN A 6 -7.28 3.82 -3.65
CA ASN A 6 -8.14 3.10 -2.72
C ASN A 6 -7.82 3.61 -1.31
N GLY A 7 -8.75 4.33 -0.71
CA GLY A 7 -8.54 4.96 0.59
C GLY A 7 -9.84 5.27 1.30
N SER A 8 -9.75 5.78 2.51
CA SER A 8 -10.89 6.10 3.36
C SER A 8 -10.76 7.50 3.95
N ASP A 9 -11.90 8.13 4.23
CA ASP A 9 -11.99 9.43 4.88
C ASP A 9 -13.31 9.55 5.64
N SER A 10 -13.48 10.62 6.40
CA SER A 10 -14.66 10.85 7.22
C SER A 10 -15.78 11.56 6.46
N VAL A 11 -17.02 11.17 6.76
CA VAL A 11 -18.22 11.91 6.38
C VAL A 11 -18.71 12.70 7.61
N ARG A 12 -18.89 14.02 7.47
CA ARG A 12 -19.37 14.91 8.53
C ARG A 12 -20.58 15.69 8.05
N ALA A 13 -21.70 15.57 8.77
CA ALA A 13 -22.95 16.24 8.41
C ALA A 13 -23.38 15.99 6.95
N GLY A 14 -23.21 14.77 6.47
CA GLY A 14 -23.55 14.36 5.10
C GLY A 14 -22.59 14.87 4.02
N LYS A 15 -21.47 15.48 4.38
CA LYS A 15 -20.45 15.98 3.45
C LYS A 15 -19.13 15.29 3.66
N PHE A 16 -18.41 15.07 2.57
CA PHE A 16 -17.05 14.55 2.56
C PHE A 16 -16.22 15.28 1.50
N SER A 17 -14.93 15.27 1.67
CA SER A 17 -13.98 15.70 0.64
C SER A 17 -12.76 14.80 0.74
N PHE A 18 -12.22 14.41 -0.39
CA PHE A 18 -10.98 13.66 -0.43
C PHE A 18 -10.05 14.28 -1.49
N ARG A 19 -8.77 14.01 -1.33
CA ARG A 19 -7.74 14.38 -2.31
C ARG A 19 -6.99 13.11 -2.69
N LEU A 20 -6.69 12.99 -3.95
CA LEU A 20 -5.80 11.96 -4.48
C LEU A 20 -4.78 12.62 -5.39
N ALA A 21 -3.63 12.01 -5.52
CA ALA A 21 -2.64 12.39 -6.50
C ALA A 21 -2.69 11.46 -7.69
N VAL A 22 -2.56 12.01 -8.88
CA VAL A 22 -2.53 11.23 -10.13
C VAL A 22 -1.07 11.08 -10.54
N SER A 23 -0.60 9.84 -10.65
CA SER A 23 0.76 9.52 -11.05
C SER A 23 1.03 9.96 -12.49
N LYS A 24 2.29 10.33 -12.79
CA LYS A 24 2.76 10.60 -14.15
C LYS A 24 2.59 9.43 -15.12
N ASP A 25 2.51 8.21 -14.60
CA ASP A 25 2.40 6.98 -15.39
C ASP A 25 0.98 6.64 -15.83
N ILE A 26 0.03 7.50 -15.53
CA ILE A 26 -1.35 7.22 -15.89
C ILE A 26 -1.51 7.16 -17.43
N ASN A 27 -2.17 6.12 -17.91
CA ASN A 27 -2.61 6.08 -19.29
C ASN A 27 -3.79 7.02 -19.45
N TYR A 28 -3.57 8.13 -20.13
CA TYR A 28 -4.64 9.03 -20.53
C TYR A 28 -5.45 8.35 -21.64
N ALA A 29 -6.63 7.90 -21.31
CA ALA A 29 -7.61 7.43 -22.28
C ALA A 29 -8.72 8.47 -22.36
N ASP A 30 -9.27 8.71 -23.55
CA ASP A 30 -10.46 9.55 -23.74
C ASP A 30 -11.73 8.87 -23.19
N ALA A 31 -11.59 8.14 -22.10
CA ALA A 31 -12.65 7.40 -21.44
C ALA A 31 -12.93 8.00 -20.05
N PRO A 32 -14.17 7.98 -19.59
CA PRO A 32 -14.51 8.48 -18.27
C PRO A 32 -13.83 7.63 -17.19
N GLY A 33 -13.38 8.30 -16.13
CA GLY A 33 -12.98 7.67 -14.91
C GLY A 33 -14.20 7.13 -14.15
N LEU A 34 -13.97 6.27 -13.15
CA LEU A 34 -15.01 5.76 -12.27
C LEU A 34 -14.61 6.00 -10.81
N ILE A 35 -15.48 6.68 -10.07
CA ILE A 35 -15.38 6.79 -8.62
C ILE A 35 -16.52 5.97 -8.01
N THR A 36 -16.18 5.04 -7.13
CA THR A 36 -17.15 4.30 -6.33
C THR A 36 -16.96 4.69 -4.87
N LEU A 37 -18.05 5.05 -4.22
CA LEU A 37 -18.06 5.53 -2.85
C LEU A 37 -18.98 4.66 -1.98
N TYR A 38 -18.48 4.33 -0.78
CA TYR A 38 -19.25 3.64 0.23
C TYR A 38 -19.14 4.43 1.53
N ALA A 39 -20.23 4.59 2.24
CA ALA A 39 -20.24 5.23 3.54
C ALA A 39 -21.08 4.43 4.52
N ALA A 40 -20.65 4.41 5.78
CA ALA A 40 -21.39 3.81 6.88
C ALA A 40 -21.37 4.77 8.07
N ASN A 41 -22.43 4.77 8.87
CA ASN A 41 -22.41 5.41 10.18
C ASN A 41 -21.62 4.53 11.18
N HIS A 42 -21.31 5.09 12.34
CA HIS A 42 -20.54 4.41 13.37
C HIS A 42 -21.07 3.01 13.73
N ASP A 43 -22.38 2.89 13.86
CA ASP A 43 -23.05 1.65 14.27
C ASP A 43 -23.33 0.71 13.09
N LYS A 44 -22.92 1.09 11.88
CA LYS A 44 -23.17 0.35 10.64
C LYS A 44 -24.66 0.04 10.37
N THR A 45 -25.56 0.82 10.96
CA THR A 45 -27.00 0.71 10.76
C THR A 45 -27.48 1.47 9.52
N VAL A 46 -26.69 2.43 9.05
CA VAL A 46 -26.95 3.18 7.83
C VAL A 46 -25.77 3.00 6.89
N LEU A 47 -26.06 2.50 5.70
CA LEU A 47 -25.10 2.31 4.62
C LEU A 47 -25.52 3.16 3.44
N ALA A 48 -24.56 3.80 2.79
CA ALA A 48 -24.78 4.52 1.54
C ALA A 48 -23.68 4.14 0.54
N HIS A 49 -24.05 4.06 -0.71
CA HIS A 49 -23.11 3.89 -1.80
C HIS A 49 -23.43 4.86 -2.93
N GLY A 50 -22.40 5.21 -3.69
CA GLY A 50 -22.55 6.09 -4.83
C GLY A 50 -21.50 5.80 -5.88
N MET A 51 -21.80 6.20 -7.11
CA MET A 51 -20.92 6.04 -8.24
C MET A 51 -20.93 7.33 -9.07
N CYS A 52 -19.78 7.72 -9.59
CA CYS A 52 -19.63 8.86 -10.49
C CYS A 52 -18.67 8.49 -11.61
N ASP A 53 -19.11 8.64 -12.84
CA ASP A 53 -18.34 8.45 -14.08
C ASP A 53 -18.35 9.70 -14.98
N ALA A 54 -18.90 10.81 -14.49
CA ALA A 54 -19.07 12.06 -15.22
C ALA A 54 -17.80 12.93 -15.24
N PHE A 55 -16.61 12.32 -15.37
CA PHE A 55 -15.35 13.02 -15.46
C PHE A 55 -14.33 12.26 -16.31
N ASN A 56 -13.40 12.98 -16.89
CA ASN A 56 -12.26 12.39 -17.58
C ASN A 56 -10.98 12.70 -16.81
N VAL A 57 -10.03 11.77 -16.84
CA VAL A 57 -8.69 11.99 -16.32
C VAL A 57 -7.81 12.43 -17.48
N GLY A 58 -7.27 13.64 -17.41
CA GLY A 58 -6.47 14.21 -18.48
C GLY A 58 -5.74 15.47 -18.04
N GLY A 59 -4.96 16.03 -18.97
CA GLY A 59 -4.11 17.19 -18.71
C GLY A 59 -2.81 16.82 -18.00
N SER A 60 -1.96 17.82 -17.81
CA SER A 60 -0.73 17.70 -17.02
C SER A 60 -0.47 18.99 -16.30
N GLU A 61 -0.06 18.91 -15.05
CA GLU A 61 0.51 20.03 -14.31
C GLU A 61 2.03 20.02 -14.50
N LEU A 62 2.64 21.22 -14.49
CA LEU A 62 4.10 21.34 -14.53
C LEU A 62 4.69 20.56 -13.37
N ALA A 63 5.53 19.59 -13.68
CA ALA A 63 6.18 18.75 -12.69
C ALA A 63 7.02 19.63 -11.75
N LYS A 64 6.80 19.51 -10.46
CA LYS A 64 7.77 19.97 -9.47
C LYS A 64 9.06 19.19 -9.67
N ASN A 65 10.21 19.86 -9.59
CA ASN A 65 11.49 19.17 -9.54
C ASN A 65 11.62 18.45 -8.20
N ASP A 66 11.20 17.21 -8.15
CA ASP A 66 11.48 16.29 -7.06
C ASP A 66 12.29 15.12 -7.58
N SER A 67 13.33 14.76 -6.85
CA SER A 67 14.23 13.64 -7.15
C SER A 67 14.37 12.69 -5.96
N ILE A 68 13.52 12.83 -4.95
CA ILE A 68 13.58 12.05 -3.71
C ILE A 68 12.44 11.04 -3.76
N GLY A 69 12.77 9.76 -3.78
CA GLY A 69 11.78 8.69 -3.70
C GLY A 69 11.20 8.52 -2.28
N PRO A 70 10.13 7.71 -2.14
CA PRO A 70 9.42 7.56 -0.89
C PRO A 70 10.29 6.99 0.23
N SER A 71 10.02 7.40 1.45
CA SER A 71 10.57 6.78 2.66
C SER A 71 9.86 5.46 2.92
N ILE A 72 10.65 4.40 3.16
CA ILE A 72 10.15 3.04 3.40
C ILE A 72 10.62 2.57 4.77
N TYR A 73 9.68 2.14 5.60
CA TYR A 73 9.95 1.35 6.79
C TYR A 73 9.33 -0.03 6.62
N CYS A 74 10.13 -1.09 6.70
CA CYS A 74 9.61 -2.46 6.55
C CYS A 74 10.15 -3.40 7.62
N TYR A 75 9.38 -4.44 7.89
CA TYR A 75 9.69 -5.45 8.90
C TYR A 75 9.04 -6.80 8.57
N LEU A 76 9.47 -7.83 9.27
CA LEU A 76 8.88 -9.17 9.23
C LEU A 76 8.21 -9.50 10.57
N ASN A 77 7.00 -10.02 10.53
CA ASN A 77 6.17 -10.48 11.64
C ASN A 77 5.79 -9.40 12.68
N THR A 78 6.74 -8.57 13.11
CA THR A 78 6.53 -7.59 14.18
C THR A 78 7.33 -6.31 13.92
N PRO A 79 6.81 -5.12 14.28
CA PRO A 79 7.55 -3.87 14.18
C PRO A 79 8.89 -3.87 14.96
N SER A 80 9.02 -4.72 15.94
CA SER A 80 10.28 -4.90 16.71
C SER A 80 11.30 -5.80 16.01
N PHE A 81 11.04 -6.24 14.78
CA PHE A 81 11.98 -7.05 14.01
C PHE A 81 13.31 -6.32 13.81
N VAL A 82 14.38 -7.02 14.10
CA VAL A 82 15.75 -6.53 13.90
C VAL A 82 16.35 -7.15 12.65
N ASN A 83 16.96 -6.33 11.80
CA ASN A 83 17.61 -6.80 10.58
C ASN A 83 18.65 -7.91 10.90
N GLY A 84 18.61 -9.02 10.18
CA GLY A 84 19.36 -10.24 10.48
C GLY A 84 18.70 -11.20 11.48
N GLY A 85 17.54 -10.85 12.02
CA GLY A 85 16.81 -11.65 13.01
C GLY A 85 16.22 -12.95 12.46
N ASN A 86 15.84 -13.85 13.39
CA ASN A 86 15.20 -15.12 13.06
C ASN A 86 13.70 -14.94 12.78
N VAL A 87 13.21 -15.66 11.79
CA VAL A 87 11.79 -15.72 11.42
C VAL A 87 11.34 -17.16 11.19
N ASN A 88 10.03 -17.39 11.25
CA ASN A 88 9.41 -18.65 10.84
C ASN A 88 9.50 -18.87 9.33
N PRO A 89 9.25 -20.09 8.81
CA PRO A 89 9.34 -20.39 7.37
C PRO A 89 8.37 -19.61 6.48
N THR A 90 7.26 -19.12 7.02
CA THR A 90 6.25 -18.33 6.31
C THR A 90 6.13 -16.94 6.96
N PRO A 91 7.14 -16.07 6.84
CA PRO A 91 7.10 -14.78 7.52
C PRO A 91 6.09 -13.82 6.88
N PHE A 92 5.52 -12.97 7.70
CA PHE A 92 4.60 -11.93 7.27
C PHE A 92 5.37 -10.62 7.07
N PHE A 93 5.37 -10.13 5.83
CA PHE A 93 6.02 -8.89 5.46
C PHE A 93 5.05 -7.71 5.60
N VAL A 94 5.54 -6.61 6.14
CA VAL A 94 4.83 -5.33 6.20
C VAL A 94 5.77 -4.22 5.74
N ALA A 95 5.27 -3.28 4.95
CA ALA A 95 5.97 -2.06 4.61
C ALA A 95 5.05 -0.84 4.78
N GLU A 96 5.55 0.16 5.48
CA GLU A 96 4.97 1.50 5.57
C GLU A 96 5.74 2.40 4.60
N VAL A 97 5.00 3.14 3.78
CA VAL A 97 5.55 4.00 2.73
C VAL A 97 5.03 5.41 2.93
N ARG A 98 5.92 6.39 2.84
CA ARG A 98 5.57 7.82 2.99
C ARG A 98 6.29 8.66 1.95
N ASP A 99 5.55 9.55 1.33
CA ASP A 99 6.09 10.56 0.41
C ASP A 99 5.27 11.85 0.48
N LYS A 100 5.95 13.00 0.49
CA LYS A 100 5.29 14.31 0.64
C LYS A 100 4.39 14.70 -0.53
N ASP A 101 4.72 14.22 -1.74
CA ASP A 101 3.99 14.53 -2.96
C ASP A 101 2.95 13.46 -3.31
N GLY A 102 3.09 12.26 -2.74
CA GLY A 102 2.15 11.15 -2.86
C GLY A 102 2.79 9.87 -3.35
N ILE A 103 2.18 8.74 -3.02
CA ILE A 103 2.66 7.40 -3.34
C ILE A 103 1.99 6.90 -4.61
N ASN A 104 2.77 6.32 -5.51
CA ASN A 104 2.27 5.64 -6.68
C ASN A 104 2.00 4.16 -6.38
N ALA A 105 0.77 3.85 -6.03
CA ALA A 105 0.31 2.47 -5.84
C ALA A 105 -0.43 1.90 -7.07
N THR A 106 -0.44 2.62 -8.19
CA THR A 106 -1.27 2.26 -9.36
C THR A 106 -0.68 1.13 -10.19
N GLY A 107 0.65 0.96 -10.21
CA GLY A 107 1.33 0.03 -11.09
C GLY A 107 1.03 0.28 -12.57
N SER A 108 0.76 1.53 -12.96
CA SER A 108 0.40 1.85 -14.34
C SER A 108 1.60 1.92 -15.27
N GLY A 109 2.76 2.31 -14.77
CA GLY A 109 4.02 2.31 -15.51
C GLY A 109 4.69 0.95 -15.53
N ILE A 110 5.34 0.61 -16.63
CA ILE A 110 6.15 -0.61 -16.72
C ILE A 110 7.30 -0.52 -15.71
N GLY A 111 7.33 -1.47 -14.76
CA GLY A 111 8.38 -1.52 -13.73
C GLY A 111 8.18 -0.56 -12.55
N HIS A 112 7.06 0.19 -12.50
CA HIS A 112 6.72 1.08 -11.40
C HIS A 112 5.78 0.44 -10.37
N ASP A 113 5.93 -0.86 -10.17
CA ASP A 113 5.17 -1.60 -9.18
C ASP A 113 5.77 -1.45 -7.78
N LEU A 114 4.91 -1.57 -6.77
CA LEU A 114 5.30 -1.90 -5.41
C LEU A 114 5.77 -3.35 -5.40
N GLN A 115 7.07 -3.57 -5.42
CA GLN A 115 7.65 -4.86 -5.72
C GLN A 115 8.44 -5.42 -4.55
N LEU A 116 8.11 -6.64 -4.14
CA LEU A 116 8.87 -7.42 -3.17
C LEU A 116 9.61 -8.54 -3.90
N ILE A 117 10.92 -8.64 -3.67
CA ILE A 117 11.79 -9.69 -4.24
C ILE A 117 12.48 -10.41 -3.10
N ILE A 118 12.46 -11.74 -3.11
CA ILE A 118 13.18 -12.58 -2.15
C ILE A 118 14.41 -13.18 -2.83
N ASP A 119 15.56 -13.06 -2.17
CA ASP A 119 16.87 -13.61 -2.61
C ASP A 119 17.32 -13.16 -4.01
N GLY A 120 16.78 -12.06 -4.53
CA GLY A 120 17.00 -11.63 -5.91
C GLY A 120 16.43 -12.58 -6.97
N ASP A 121 15.58 -13.53 -6.58
CA ASP A 121 14.99 -14.52 -7.47
C ASP A 121 13.77 -13.95 -8.19
N VAL A 122 13.81 -13.95 -9.52
CA VAL A 122 12.70 -13.50 -10.38
C VAL A 122 11.43 -14.30 -10.11
N ASN A 123 11.55 -15.59 -9.78
CA ASN A 123 10.40 -16.45 -9.48
C ASN A 123 9.79 -16.16 -8.10
N LYS A 124 10.51 -15.43 -7.24
CA LYS A 124 10.05 -14.98 -5.92
C LYS A 124 9.85 -13.47 -5.90
N THR A 125 9.29 -12.94 -6.99
CA THR A 125 8.96 -11.53 -7.16
C THR A 125 7.46 -11.35 -7.09
N TYR A 126 7.01 -10.46 -6.19
CA TYR A 126 5.61 -10.24 -5.89
C TYR A 126 5.24 -8.78 -6.10
N ASN A 127 4.14 -8.55 -6.82
CA ASN A 127 3.54 -7.23 -7.00
C ASN A 127 2.54 -6.98 -5.87
N LEU A 128 2.75 -5.93 -5.10
CA LEU A 128 1.96 -5.60 -3.91
C LEU A 128 1.04 -4.37 -4.10
N ASN A 129 0.83 -3.91 -5.32
CA ASN A 129 -0.03 -2.76 -5.59
C ASN A 129 -1.46 -2.97 -5.05
N ASN A 130 -2.03 -4.16 -5.27
CA ASN A 130 -3.38 -4.49 -4.80
C ASN A 130 -3.47 -4.68 -3.27
N ASN A 131 -2.33 -4.86 -2.61
CA ASN A 131 -2.27 -5.02 -1.16
C ASN A 131 -2.03 -3.67 -0.44
N PHE A 132 -1.76 -2.61 -1.22
CA PHE A 132 -1.49 -1.31 -0.66
C PHE A 132 -2.77 -0.59 -0.27
N THR A 133 -2.77 -0.02 0.92
CA THR A 133 -3.86 0.82 1.43
C THR A 133 -3.29 2.14 1.92
N TYR A 134 -3.84 3.24 1.46
CA TYR A 134 -3.50 4.56 1.98
C TYR A 134 -3.99 4.72 3.42
N ASP A 135 -3.23 5.46 4.21
CA ASP A 135 -3.66 5.88 5.54
C ASP A 135 -4.90 6.76 5.46
N PHE A 136 -5.65 6.82 6.55
CA PHE A 136 -6.90 7.55 6.62
C PHE A 136 -6.75 9.03 6.26
N GLY A 137 -7.52 9.50 5.28
CA GLY A 137 -7.59 10.90 4.87
C GLY A 137 -6.35 11.43 4.15
N THR A 138 -5.47 10.57 3.64
CA THR A 138 -4.25 10.99 2.94
C THR A 138 -3.93 10.15 1.71
N TYR A 139 -3.11 10.69 0.84
CA TYR A 139 -2.48 9.99 -0.29
C TYR A 139 -0.94 9.99 -0.20
N THR A 140 -0.41 10.54 0.90
CA THR A 140 1.03 10.71 1.11
C THR A 140 1.64 9.62 1.98
N SER A 141 0.83 8.77 2.57
CA SER A 141 1.28 7.62 3.34
C SER A 141 0.30 6.45 3.22
N GLY A 142 0.81 5.27 3.48
CA GLY A 142 0.06 4.04 3.47
C GLY A 142 0.94 2.83 3.75
N SER A 143 0.34 1.66 3.74
CA SER A 143 1.03 0.42 4.03
C SER A 143 0.61 -0.70 3.09
N THR A 144 1.50 -1.66 2.93
CA THR A 144 1.24 -2.92 2.23
C THR A 144 1.74 -4.07 3.07
N TYR A 145 1.18 -5.25 2.82
CA TYR A 145 1.57 -6.46 3.52
C TYR A 145 1.54 -7.66 2.58
N TYR A 146 2.30 -8.69 2.94
CA TYR A 146 2.34 -9.92 2.17
C TYR A 146 2.72 -11.11 3.04
N SER A 147 1.96 -12.21 2.93
CA SER A 147 2.35 -13.50 3.51
C SER A 147 3.35 -14.16 2.57
N ILE A 148 4.62 -14.14 2.93
CA ILE A 148 5.67 -14.76 2.12
C ILE A 148 5.45 -16.27 2.12
N PRO A 149 5.43 -16.94 0.95
CA PRO A 149 5.38 -18.40 0.87
C PRO A 149 6.51 -19.07 1.63
N GLU A 150 6.36 -20.36 1.92
CA GLU A 150 7.33 -21.13 2.67
C GLU A 150 8.74 -21.01 2.06
N LEU A 151 9.69 -20.63 2.89
CA LEU A 151 11.11 -20.51 2.58
C LEU A 151 11.89 -21.64 3.22
N GLU A 152 12.98 -22.04 2.60
CA GLU A 152 13.92 -22.98 3.16
C GLU A 152 14.59 -22.42 4.42
N ALA A 153 15.08 -23.29 5.31
CA ALA A 153 15.83 -22.83 6.49
C ALA A 153 17.19 -22.27 6.08
N GLY A 154 17.57 -21.16 6.71
CA GLY A 154 18.85 -20.50 6.46
C GLY A 154 18.73 -19.00 6.22
N PRO A 155 19.83 -18.36 5.78
CA PRO A 155 19.85 -16.93 5.54
C PRO A 155 19.13 -16.57 4.24
N HIS A 156 18.37 -15.48 4.33
CA HIS A 156 17.61 -14.89 3.22
C HIS A 156 17.76 -13.37 3.20
N GLN A 157 17.45 -12.79 2.06
CA GLN A 157 17.36 -11.35 1.86
C GLN A 157 16.07 -11.01 1.14
N LEU A 158 15.43 -9.91 1.53
CA LEU A 158 14.37 -9.31 0.74
C LEU A 158 14.71 -7.90 0.32
N GLN A 159 14.15 -7.50 -0.80
CA GLN A 159 14.16 -6.11 -1.29
C GLN A 159 12.73 -5.69 -1.57
N PHE A 160 12.34 -4.53 -1.06
CA PHE A 160 11.06 -3.91 -1.36
C PHE A 160 11.28 -2.56 -1.99
N ARG A 161 10.69 -2.33 -3.17
CA ARG A 161 10.75 -1.09 -3.93
C ARG A 161 9.39 -0.43 -3.99
N ALA A 162 9.38 0.88 -3.76
CA ALA A 162 8.19 1.73 -3.89
C ALA A 162 8.51 2.98 -4.73
N TRP A 163 7.46 3.58 -5.28
CA TRP A 163 7.52 4.74 -6.17
C TRP A 163 6.64 5.87 -5.66
N ASP A 164 7.07 7.11 -5.87
CA ASP A 164 6.22 8.29 -5.74
C ASP A 164 5.44 8.57 -7.04
N ILE A 165 4.55 9.55 -6.99
CA ILE A 165 3.78 9.97 -8.17
C ILE A 165 4.61 10.67 -9.24
N GLN A 166 5.86 11.05 -8.94
CA GLN A 166 6.78 11.71 -9.86
C GLN A 166 7.78 10.76 -10.50
N ASN A 167 7.65 9.45 -10.25
CA ASN A 167 8.51 8.36 -10.74
C ASN A 167 9.90 8.32 -10.10
N ASN A 168 10.04 8.83 -8.88
CA ASN A 168 11.21 8.54 -8.07
C ASN A 168 10.97 7.27 -7.27
N SER A 169 12.00 6.45 -7.08
CA SER A 169 11.88 5.21 -6.32
C SER A 169 12.85 5.14 -5.16
N SER A 170 12.46 4.37 -4.18
CA SER A 170 13.32 3.93 -3.09
C SER A 170 13.24 2.41 -2.94
N THR A 171 14.31 1.82 -2.45
CA THR A 171 14.40 0.39 -2.15
C THR A 171 14.86 0.19 -0.72
N ALA A 172 14.11 -0.59 0.04
CA ALA A 172 14.50 -1.06 1.36
C ALA A 172 14.95 -2.52 1.27
N THR A 173 15.97 -2.88 2.03
CA THR A 173 16.53 -4.23 2.06
C THR A 173 16.55 -4.74 3.48
N LEU A 174 16.07 -5.97 3.70
CA LEU A 174 16.22 -6.68 4.96
C LEU A 174 16.93 -8.01 4.73
N THR A 175 17.76 -8.39 5.68
CA THR A 175 18.30 -9.74 5.82
C THR A 175 17.61 -10.45 6.98
N PHE A 176 17.45 -11.76 6.90
CA PHE A 176 16.82 -12.55 7.95
C PHE A 176 17.26 -14.02 7.86
N ASN A 177 17.01 -14.76 8.92
CA ASN A 177 17.33 -16.16 8.98
C ASN A 177 16.09 -16.98 9.27
N VAL A 178 15.74 -17.92 8.40
CA VAL A 178 14.58 -18.80 8.55
C VAL A 178 14.91 -19.99 9.44
N VAL A 179 14.09 -20.19 10.50
CA VAL A 179 14.24 -21.29 11.47
C VAL A 179 12.98 -22.15 11.45
N LYS A 180 13.13 -23.43 11.07
CA LYS A 180 11.99 -24.37 10.83
C LYS A 180 11.01 -24.54 12.00
N ASN A 181 11.47 -24.45 13.22
CA ASN A 181 10.65 -24.72 14.41
C ASN A 181 10.25 -23.44 15.16
N LEU A 182 10.50 -22.26 14.58
CA LEU A 182 10.07 -21.00 15.16
C LEU A 182 8.57 -20.84 14.95
N LYS A 183 7.81 -20.80 16.04
CA LYS A 183 6.37 -20.50 15.95
C LYS A 183 6.21 -19.02 15.54
N PRO A 184 5.28 -18.72 14.62
CA PRO A 184 4.99 -17.33 14.29
C PRO A 184 4.55 -16.60 15.58
N SER A 185 5.21 -15.51 15.88
CA SER A 185 4.77 -14.56 16.91
C SER A 185 4.30 -13.29 16.24
N PHE A 186 3.08 -12.89 16.53
CA PHE A 186 2.50 -11.63 16.08
C PHE A 186 2.31 -10.74 17.31
N ASP A 187 2.86 -9.56 17.25
CA ASP A 187 2.57 -8.52 18.23
C ASP A 187 1.47 -7.62 17.66
N LEU A 188 0.25 -7.79 18.16
CA LEU A 188 -0.88 -6.95 17.83
C LEU A 188 -0.91 -5.76 18.79
N GLY A 189 -0.16 -4.73 18.45
CA GLY A 189 -0.27 -3.44 19.14
C GLY A 189 -1.54 -2.71 18.70
N VAL A 190 -2.54 -2.65 19.57
CA VAL A 190 -3.68 -1.73 19.39
C VAL A 190 -3.26 -0.38 19.95
N THR A 191 -2.91 0.56 19.07
CA THR A 191 -2.47 1.90 19.49
C THR A 191 -3.62 2.83 19.90
N GLU A 192 -4.85 2.51 19.48
CA GLU A 192 -6.06 3.22 19.91
C GLU A 192 -7.21 2.24 20.13
N ASN A 193 -7.75 2.22 21.34
CA ASN A 193 -8.97 1.48 21.68
C ASN A 193 -9.90 2.40 22.50
N PRO A 194 -11.14 2.68 22.04
CA PRO A 194 -11.77 2.08 20.87
C PRO A 194 -11.29 2.73 19.57
N ALA A 195 -11.07 1.90 18.57
CA ALA A 195 -10.85 2.36 17.22
C ALA A 195 -12.06 3.19 16.77
N LYS A 196 -11.89 4.49 16.62
CA LYS A 196 -12.92 5.40 16.08
C LYS A 196 -13.09 5.25 14.56
N LEU A 197 -12.61 4.17 14.01
CA LEU A 197 -12.51 3.91 12.59
C LEU A 197 -13.60 2.95 12.13
N SER A 198 -14.38 3.38 11.17
CA SER A 198 -15.04 2.45 10.27
C SER A 198 -14.00 1.99 9.25
N LEU A 199 -13.44 0.83 9.44
CA LEU A 199 -12.68 0.13 8.40
C LEU A 199 -13.67 -0.30 7.33
N ILE A 200 -13.62 0.36 6.18
CA ILE A 200 -14.31 -0.12 4.99
C ILE A 200 -13.30 -1.02 4.27
N HIS A 201 -13.39 -2.30 4.52
CA HIS A 201 -12.69 -3.30 3.75
C HIS A 201 -13.58 -3.67 2.56
N ILE A 202 -13.19 -3.27 1.37
CA ILE A 202 -13.84 -3.70 0.12
C ILE A 202 -13.03 -4.87 -0.40
N SER A 203 -13.51 -6.07 -0.15
CA SER A 203 -13.11 -7.25 -0.90
C SER A 203 -14.10 -7.43 -2.05
N GLU A 204 -13.63 -7.45 -3.27
CA GLU A 204 -14.43 -7.89 -4.41
C GLU A 204 -14.65 -9.41 -4.38
N PRO A 205 -15.79 -9.87 -4.89
CA PRO A 205 -16.03 -11.29 -5.13
C PRO A 205 -15.18 -11.85 -6.26
#